data_e6481d14efdf395d27ecc4f9679be176
#
_entry.id   e6481d14efdf395d27ecc4f9679be176
#
_cell.length_a   1.000
_cell.length_b   1.000
_cell.length_c   1.000
_cell.angle_alpha   90.00
_cell.angle_beta   90.00
_cell.angle_gamma   90.00
#
_symmetry.space_group_name_H-M   'P 1'
#
loop_
_entity.id
_entity.type
_entity.pdbx_description
1 polymer ?
#
loop_
_entity_poly.entity_id
_entity_poly.type
_entity_poly.pdbx_seq_one_letter_code
_entity_poly.pdbx_strand_id
1 'polypeptide(L)'
;DPEYLDKAEDLDFAVAFARIECHYFINGIFVEDGHILHNCDKIQHIPITIVQGRYDMVCPTISAWELHKKLPNSNLIIVPDAGHSMGEVSIARELINATDTI
;
A
#
# COMPACT_ATOMS: atom_id res chain seq x y z
N ASP A 1 -13.54 -6.69 4.31
CA ASP A 1 -14.26 -6.45 3.05
C ASP A 1 -14.91 -7.75 2.59
N PRO A 2 -16.27 -7.83 2.56
CA PRO A 2 -16.99 -9.03 2.15
C PRO A 2 -16.68 -9.47 0.71
N GLU A 3 -16.51 -8.54 -0.22
CA GLU A 3 -16.17 -8.86 -1.61
C GLU A 3 -14.80 -9.56 -1.70
N TYR A 4 -13.86 -9.13 -0.90
CA TYR A 4 -12.54 -9.75 -0.86
C TYR A 4 -12.61 -11.19 -0.30
N LEU A 5 -13.44 -11.41 0.72
CA LEU A 5 -13.66 -12.75 1.27
C LEU A 5 -14.31 -13.68 0.25
N ASP A 6 -15.29 -13.20 -0.51
CA ASP A 6 -15.92 -13.97 -1.58
C ASP A 6 -14.91 -14.37 -2.66
N LYS A 7 -14.05 -13.45 -3.07
CA LYS A 7 -12.96 -13.74 -4.02
C LYS A 7 -11.95 -14.73 -3.47
N ALA A 8 -11.62 -14.63 -2.19
CA ALA A 8 -10.67 -15.55 -1.55
C ALA A 8 -11.20 -16.99 -1.48
N GLU A 9 -12.51 -17.19 -1.52
CA GLU A 9 -13.15 -18.51 -1.59
C GLU A 9 -13.13 -19.09 -3.01
N ASP A 10 -12.92 -18.27 -4.04
CA ASP A 10 -12.72 -18.74 -5.41
C ASP A 10 -11.34 -19.42 -5.51
N LEU A 11 -11.33 -20.72 -5.80
CA LEU A 11 -10.10 -21.50 -5.83
C LEU A 11 -9.13 -21.02 -6.90
N ASP A 12 -9.62 -20.72 -8.09
CA ASP A 12 -8.77 -20.27 -9.20
C ASP A 12 -8.12 -18.92 -8.88
N PHE A 13 -8.89 -17.99 -8.31
CA PHE A 13 -8.37 -16.71 -7.84
C PHE A 13 -7.33 -16.91 -6.75
N ALA A 14 -7.63 -17.73 -5.73
CA ALA A 14 -6.74 -17.96 -4.60
C ALA A 14 -5.41 -18.58 -5.03
N VAL A 15 -5.43 -19.55 -5.95
CA VAL A 15 -4.21 -20.19 -6.47
C VAL A 15 -3.36 -19.19 -7.25
N ALA A 16 -3.97 -18.42 -8.16
CA ALA A 16 -3.26 -17.43 -8.96
C ALA A 16 -2.63 -16.35 -8.07
N PHE A 17 -3.40 -15.83 -7.12
CA PHE A 17 -2.94 -14.81 -6.17
C PHE A 17 -1.76 -15.32 -5.34
N ALA A 18 -1.89 -16.51 -4.76
CA ALA A 18 -0.85 -17.10 -3.91
C ALA A 18 0.43 -17.39 -4.71
N ARG A 19 0.32 -17.87 -5.94
CA ARG A 19 1.50 -18.15 -6.77
C ARG A 19 2.27 -16.88 -7.11
N ILE A 20 1.58 -15.80 -7.45
CA ILE A 20 2.21 -14.51 -7.73
C ILE A 20 2.89 -13.96 -6.48
N GLU A 21 2.20 -13.94 -5.34
CA GLU A 21 2.78 -13.48 -4.09
C GLU A 21 4.03 -14.28 -3.71
N CYS A 22 3.95 -15.61 -3.74
CA CYS A 22 5.08 -16.47 -3.41
C CYS A 22 6.28 -16.21 -4.31
N HIS A 23 6.05 -16.01 -5.60
CA HIS A 23 7.13 -15.71 -6.54
C HIS A 23 7.88 -14.44 -6.16
N TYR A 24 7.16 -13.36 -5.86
CA TYR A 24 7.78 -12.11 -5.45
C TYR A 24 8.46 -12.21 -4.08
N PHE A 25 7.83 -12.85 -3.11
CA PHE A 25 8.39 -12.97 -1.76
C PHE A 25 9.66 -13.83 -1.72
N ILE A 26 9.69 -14.96 -2.44
CA ILE A 26 10.87 -15.81 -2.51
C ILE A 26 12.07 -15.07 -3.12
N ASN A 27 11.82 -14.17 -4.06
CA ASN A 27 12.85 -13.39 -4.74
C ASN A 27 13.09 -12.02 -4.08
N GLY A 28 12.65 -11.78 -2.85
CA GLY A 28 12.85 -10.51 -2.14
C GLY A 28 12.32 -9.31 -2.92
N ILE A 29 11.22 -9.51 -3.67
CA ILE A 29 10.59 -8.50 -4.55
C ILE A 29 11.61 -7.96 -5.59
N PHE A 30 12.68 -8.71 -5.84
CA PHE A 30 13.73 -8.37 -6.81
C PHE A 30 14.51 -7.08 -6.51
N VAL A 31 14.49 -6.63 -5.26
CA VAL A 31 15.23 -5.45 -4.80
C VAL A 31 15.91 -5.76 -3.46
N GLU A 32 16.92 -4.97 -3.12
CA GLU A 32 17.58 -5.05 -1.82
C GLU A 32 16.68 -4.54 -0.70
N ASP A 33 16.90 -5.03 0.52
CA ASP A 33 16.20 -4.54 1.70
C ASP A 33 16.41 -3.03 1.86
N GLY A 34 15.33 -2.31 2.14
CA GLY A 34 15.36 -0.86 2.30
C GLY A 34 15.56 -0.08 1.00
N HIS A 35 15.44 -0.74 -0.16
CA HIS A 35 15.65 -0.11 -1.47
C HIS A 35 14.82 1.17 -1.65
N ILE A 36 13.53 1.12 -1.30
CA ILE A 36 12.64 2.27 -1.47
C ILE A 36 13.07 3.43 -0.59
N LEU A 37 13.32 3.18 0.69
CA LEU A 37 13.72 4.23 1.64
C LEU A 37 15.08 4.83 1.30
N HIS A 38 16.02 4.01 0.81
CA HIS A 38 17.36 4.48 0.41
C HIS A 38 17.34 5.31 -0.88
N ASN A 39 16.28 5.22 -1.69
CA ASN A 39 16.18 5.90 -2.98
C ASN A 39 15.11 7.00 -3.01
N CYS A 40 14.55 7.38 -1.87
CA CYS A 40 13.52 8.42 -1.80
C CYS A 40 13.99 9.78 -2.35
N ASP A 41 15.29 10.08 -2.25
CA ASP A 41 15.86 11.30 -2.80
C ASP A 41 15.64 11.44 -4.31
N LYS A 42 15.51 10.33 -5.01
CA LYS A 42 15.30 10.31 -6.46
C LYS A 42 13.89 10.75 -6.87
N ILE A 43 12.92 10.67 -5.96
CA ILE A 43 11.51 10.94 -6.24
C ILE A 43 10.92 12.08 -5.39
N GLN A 44 11.71 12.69 -4.52
CA GLN A 44 11.19 13.73 -3.61
C GLN A 44 10.70 15.00 -4.30
N HIS A 45 11.05 15.19 -5.57
CA HIS A 45 10.54 16.29 -6.39
C HIS A 45 9.15 16.01 -6.97
N ILE A 46 8.66 14.79 -6.85
CA ILE A 46 7.35 14.37 -7.37
C ILE A 46 6.31 14.55 -6.26
N PRO A 47 5.13 15.16 -6.55
CA PRO A 47 4.05 15.22 -5.58
C PRO A 47 3.56 13.81 -5.24
N ILE A 48 3.57 13.45 -3.97
CA ILE A 48 3.22 12.11 -3.51
C ILE A 48 2.19 12.22 -2.39
N THR A 49 1.12 11.44 -2.48
CA THR A 49 0.16 11.24 -1.40
C THR A 49 0.18 9.78 -0.98
N ILE A 50 0.37 9.55 0.31
CA ILE A 50 0.39 8.22 0.91
C ILE A 50 -0.92 8.02 1.66
N VAL A 51 -1.66 6.97 1.31
CA VAL A 51 -2.91 6.61 1.98
C VAL A 51 -2.68 5.31 2.75
N GLN A 52 -2.86 5.37 4.06
CA GLN A 52 -2.57 4.26 4.97
C GLN A 52 -3.77 3.96 5.85
N GLY A 53 -4.23 2.72 5.86
CA GLY A 53 -5.23 2.26 6.81
C GLY A 53 -4.63 2.11 8.21
N ARG A 54 -5.31 2.65 9.21
CA ARG A 54 -4.83 2.62 10.61
C ARG A 54 -4.65 1.20 11.13
N TYR A 55 -5.52 0.28 10.71
CA TYR A 55 -5.54 -1.11 11.16
C TYR A 55 -4.90 -2.07 10.16
N ASP A 56 -4.05 -1.57 9.29
CA ASP A 56 -3.30 -2.40 8.35
C ASP A 56 -2.30 -3.27 9.10
N MET A 57 -2.57 -4.58 9.14
CA MET A 57 -1.71 -5.57 9.80
C MET A 57 -0.64 -6.14 8.86
N VAL A 58 -0.83 -5.97 7.56
CA VAL A 58 0.12 -6.46 6.53
C VAL A 58 1.26 -5.47 6.34
N CYS A 59 0.90 -4.19 6.18
CA CYS A 59 1.84 -3.08 6.03
C CYS A 59 1.60 -2.09 7.16
N PRO A 60 2.34 -2.19 8.27
CA PRO A 60 2.08 -1.37 9.45
C PRO A 60 2.22 0.13 9.18
N THR A 61 1.44 0.93 9.89
CA THR A 61 1.43 2.40 9.78
C THR A 61 2.81 3.02 9.96
N ILE A 62 3.68 2.41 10.77
CA ILE A 62 5.05 2.89 10.95
C ILE A 62 5.84 2.94 9.65
N SER A 63 5.60 1.99 8.74
CA SER A 63 6.26 1.98 7.43
C SER A 63 5.87 3.18 6.57
N ALA A 64 4.58 3.53 6.57
CA ALA A 64 4.10 4.72 5.86
C ALA A 64 4.65 6.00 6.49
N TRP A 65 4.77 6.06 7.81
CA TRP A 65 5.36 7.17 8.53
C TRP A 65 6.84 7.36 8.19
N GLU A 66 7.60 6.27 8.16
CA GLU A 66 9.02 6.32 7.79
C GLU A 66 9.21 6.80 6.35
N LEU A 67 8.38 6.33 5.43
CA LEU A 67 8.38 6.79 4.05
C LEU A 67 8.05 8.28 3.96
N HIS A 68 7.02 8.73 4.68
CA HIS A 68 6.63 10.13 4.73
C HIS A 68 7.76 11.04 5.23
N LYS A 69 8.49 10.61 6.26
CA LYS A 69 9.64 11.36 6.76
C LYS A 69 10.77 11.49 5.73
N LYS A 70 10.94 10.49 4.87
CA LYS A 70 11.92 10.51 3.77
C LYS A 70 11.46 11.33 2.57
N LEU A 71 10.19 11.67 2.51
CA LEU A 71 9.56 12.43 1.44
C LEU A 71 8.92 13.70 2.03
N PRO A 72 9.71 14.74 2.35
CA PRO A 72 9.22 15.88 3.13
C PRO A 72 8.08 16.67 2.47
N ASN A 73 7.92 16.55 1.14
CA ASN A 73 6.83 17.20 0.40
C ASN A 73 5.63 16.27 0.17
N SER A 74 5.63 15.07 0.77
CA SER A 74 4.50 14.15 0.65
C SER A 74 3.38 14.50 1.62
N ASN A 75 2.16 14.05 1.28
CA ASN A 75 1.01 14.06 2.17
C ASN A 75 0.78 12.65 2.70
N LEU A 76 0.59 12.51 4.00
CA LEU A 76 0.24 11.25 4.62
C LEU A 76 -1.19 11.32 5.16
N ILE A 77 -2.07 10.44 4.66
CA ILE A 77 -3.46 10.33 5.09
C ILE A 77 -3.62 9.00 5.80
N ILE A 78 -3.89 9.06 7.11
CA ILE A 78 -4.22 7.87 7.90
C ILE A 78 -5.73 7.70 7.91
N VAL A 79 -6.21 6.59 7.37
CA VAL A 79 -7.65 6.29 7.32
C VAL A 79 -8.03 5.55 8.61
N PRO A 80 -8.83 6.18 9.50
CA PRO A 80 -8.97 5.69 10.88
C PRO A 80 -9.77 4.41 11.05
N ASP A 81 -10.56 4.03 10.06
CA ASP A 81 -11.47 2.88 10.11
C ASP A 81 -11.12 1.76 9.13
N ALA A 82 -9.95 1.82 8.51
CA ALA A 82 -9.59 0.91 7.42
C ALA A 82 -8.33 0.08 7.71
N GLY A 83 -8.23 -1.04 7.01
CA GLY A 83 -7.09 -1.94 7.01
C GLY A 83 -6.23 -1.81 5.75
N HIS A 84 -5.91 -2.93 5.13
CA HIS A 84 -4.91 -3.01 4.07
C HIS A 84 -5.46 -2.75 2.65
N SER A 85 -6.67 -3.21 2.37
CA SER A 85 -7.16 -3.27 0.98
C SER A 85 -7.58 -1.91 0.44
N MET A 86 -7.08 -1.56 -0.74
CA MET A 86 -7.55 -0.39 -1.48
C MET A 86 -9.01 -0.53 -1.95
N GLY A 87 -9.59 -1.74 -1.84
CA GLY A 87 -11.01 -1.97 -2.09
C GLY A 87 -11.92 -1.54 -0.94
N GLU A 88 -11.38 -1.27 0.25
CA GLU A 88 -12.17 -0.72 1.35
C GLU A 88 -12.66 0.69 1.01
N VAL A 89 -13.93 0.97 1.29
CA VAL A 89 -14.61 2.18 0.84
C VAL A 89 -13.88 3.46 1.27
N SER A 90 -13.44 3.53 2.51
CA SER A 90 -12.76 4.72 3.03
C SER A 90 -11.36 4.91 2.44
N ILE A 91 -10.64 3.85 2.17
CA ILE A 91 -9.35 3.94 1.46
C ILE A 91 -9.56 4.37 0.02
N ALA A 92 -10.48 3.72 -0.69
CA ALA A 92 -10.81 4.07 -2.07
C ALA A 92 -11.19 5.55 -2.20
N ARG A 93 -11.99 6.06 -1.26
CA ARG A 93 -12.38 7.48 -1.24
C ARG A 93 -11.16 8.40 -1.16
N GLU A 94 -10.23 8.13 -0.26
CA GLU A 94 -9.05 8.97 -0.10
C GLU A 94 -8.11 8.88 -1.31
N LEU A 95 -7.98 7.69 -1.91
CA LEU A 95 -7.19 7.53 -3.15
C LEU A 95 -7.80 8.33 -4.31
N ILE A 96 -9.13 8.29 -4.47
CA ILE A 96 -9.84 9.04 -5.50
C ILE A 96 -9.69 10.54 -5.25
N ASN A 97 -9.87 10.99 -4.01
CA ASN A 97 -9.70 12.40 -3.65
C ASN A 97 -8.27 12.88 -3.96
N ALA A 98 -7.27 12.08 -3.66
CA ALA A 98 -5.87 12.41 -3.93
C ALA A 98 -5.62 12.57 -5.43
N THR A 99 -6.16 11.67 -6.26
CA THR A 99 -6.00 11.75 -7.72
C THR A 99 -6.79 12.90 -8.34
N ASP A 100 -7.92 13.25 -7.78
CA ASP A 100 -8.75 14.36 -8.28
C ASP A 100 -8.14 15.74 -8.00
N THR A 101 -7.19 15.85 -7.08
CA THR A 101 -6.54 17.11 -6.70
C THR A 101 -5.18 17.33 -7.36
N ILE A 102 -4.77 16.45 -8.24
CA ILE A 102 -3.51 16.59 -8.97
C ILE A 102 -3.57 17.72 -10.01
#